data_d7c46baae7eea4d7ed0f51e35ba574d2
#
_entry.id   d7c46baae7eea4d7ed0f51e35ba574d2
#
_cell.length_a   1.000
_cell.length_b   1.000
_cell.length_c   1.000
_cell.angle_alpha   90.00
_cell.angle_beta   90.00
_cell.angle_gamma   90.00
#
_symmetry.space_group_name_H-M   'P 1'
#
loop_
_entity.id
_entity.type
_entity.pdbx_description
1 polymer ?
#
loop_
_entity_poly.entity_id
_entity_poly.type
_entity_poly.pdbx_seq_one_letter_code
_entity_poly.pdbx_strand_id
1 'polypeptide(L)'
;MLTSQLGIRLVLWMGETIPVPAAYEVVNALSNVEVTRDDREGDGFQLTFALGKDSIGEYDLLRVGALEPFTRVFIGVILGAMPEVLMDGVIDHVQFSPSSEPGQSTLTVTGSEVTTMLDLEEVNAPYKNQPDYVIVTRLIGKYAQYGLVPAVTPTADVPLELWRIPRQRETDLRLIRRLAQDNGFV
;
A
#
# COMPACT_ATOMS: atom_id res chain seq x y z
N MET A 1 -10.20 21.77 -6.46
CA MET A 1 -11.06 21.54 -7.67
C MET A 1 -10.26 21.72 -8.97
N LEU A 2 -9.16 21.00 -9.17
CA LEU A 2 -8.34 21.10 -10.41
C LEU A 2 -8.72 20.09 -11.50
N THR A 3 -9.63 19.17 -11.20
CA THR A 3 -9.88 17.98 -12.01
C THR A 3 -11.07 18.08 -12.97
N SER A 4 -11.94 19.09 -12.87
CA SER A 4 -13.15 19.14 -13.71
C SER A 4 -12.92 19.69 -15.12
N GLN A 5 -11.81 20.32 -15.40
CA GLN A 5 -11.55 20.95 -16.72
C GLN A 5 -10.98 19.98 -17.76
N LEU A 6 -10.43 18.82 -17.35
CA LEU A 6 -9.81 17.85 -18.27
C LEU A 6 -10.54 16.51 -18.33
N GLY A 7 -11.72 16.38 -17.72
CA GLY A 7 -12.42 15.09 -17.66
C GLY A 7 -11.72 14.03 -16.81
N ILE A 8 -10.73 14.44 -15.97
CA ILE A 8 -10.01 13.60 -15.05
C ILE A 8 -10.60 13.76 -13.65
N ARG A 9 -10.99 12.65 -13.03
CA ARG A 9 -11.50 12.64 -11.67
C ARG A 9 -10.64 11.75 -10.79
N LEU A 10 -10.05 12.30 -9.74
CA LEU A 10 -9.33 11.55 -8.72
C LEU A 10 -10.30 10.74 -7.87
N VAL A 11 -9.91 9.51 -7.56
CA VAL A 11 -10.58 8.61 -6.62
C VAL A 11 -9.58 8.31 -5.51
N LEU A 12 -9.92 8.64 -4.26
CA LEU A 12 -9.13 8.36 -3.09
C LEU A 12 -9.98 7.55 -2.11
N TRP A 13 -9.51 6.36 -1.78
CA TRP A 13 -10.13 5.49 -0.79
C TRP A 13 -9.12 5.17 0.30
N MET A 14 -9.58 5.09 1.54
CA MET A 14 -8.72 4.88 2.70
C MET A 14 -9.42 3.99 3.73
N GLY A 15 -8.64 3.24 4.51
CA GLY A 15 -9.17 2.39 5.58
C GLY A 15 -8.12 1.44 6.13
N GLU A 16 -8.33 0.93 7.33
CA GLU A 16 -7.37 0.02 7.99
C GLU A 16 -7.21 -1.31 7.21
N THR A 17 -8.31 -1.89 6.78
CA THR A 17 -8.33 -3.21 6.11
C THR A 17 -8.90 -3.10 4.69
N ILE A 18 -10.13 -2.59 4.58
CA ILE A 18 -10.82 -2.43 3.31
C ILE A 18 -10.96 -0.92 3.05
N PRO A 19 -10.33 -0.40 1.99
CA PRO A 19 -10.47 1.00 1.64
C PRO A 19 -11.92 1.35 1.31
N VAL A 20 -12.39 2.44 1.88
CA VAL A 20 -13.68 3.06 1.57
C VAL A 20 -13.44 4.47 1.01
N PRO A 21 -14.38 5.08 0.29
CA PRO A 21 -14.22 6.44 -0.20
C PRO A 21 -13.79 7.37 0.94
N ALA A 22 -12.72 8.12 0.71
CA ALA A 22 -12.18 9.05 1.69
C ALA A 22 -13.24 10.09 2.09
N ALA A 23 -13.26 10.45 3.37
CA ALA A 23 -14.18 11.46 3.89
C ALA A 23 -14.05 12.79 3.14
N TYR A 24 -15.12 13.55 3.07
CA TYR A 24 -15.15 14.81 2.33
C TYR A 24 -14.07 15.78 2.82
N GLU A 25 -13.82 15.84 4.12
CA GLU A 25 -12.81 16.68 4.75
C GLU A 25 -11.41 16.34 4.25
N VAL A 26 -11.09 15.06 4.10
CA VAL A 26 -9.81 14.56 3.56
C VAL A 26 -9.65 14.97 2.10
N VAL A 27 -10.66 14.72 1.28
CA VAL A 27 -10.62 15.06 -0.16
C VAL A 27 -10.55 16.58 -0.37
N ASN A 28 -11.26 17.35 0.44
CA ASN A 28 -11.29 18.81 0.32
C ASN A 28 -9.98 19.47 0.75
N ALA A 29 -9.27 18.89 1.71
CA ALA A 29 -7.97 19.37 2.17
C ALA A 29 -6.81 18.94 1.24
N LEU A 30 -7.01 17.94 0.36
CA LEU A 30 -6.00 17.42 -0.53
C LEU A 30 -5.58 18.47 -1.57
N SER A 31 -4.30 18.85 -1.55
CA SER A 31 -3.72 19.87 -2.44
C SER A 31 -2.82 19.29 -3.52
N ASN A 32 -2.13 18.18 -3.24
CA ASN A 32 -1.26 17.48 -4.21
C ASN A 32 -1.31 15.97 -4.03
N VAL A 33 -1.20 15.25 -5.16
CA VAL A 33 -1.06 13.80 -5.23
C VAL A 33 0.10 13.50 -6.15
N GLU A 34 1.05 12.74 -5.66
CA GLU A 34 2.19 12.26 -6.43
C GLU A 34 2.29 10.74 -6.27
N VAL A 35 2.43 10.03 -7.37
CA VAL A 35 2.65 8.58 -7.40
C VAL A 35 3.92 8.33 -8.19
N THR A 36 4.88 7.67 -7.55
CA THR A 36 6.16 7.29 -8.14
C THR A 36 6.16 5.79 -8.37
N ARG A 37 6.57 5.37 -9.55
CA ARG A 37 6.83 3.97 -9.89
C ARG A 37 8.31 3.77 -10.12
N ASP A 38 8.91 2.84 -9.39
CA ASP A 38 10.32 2.53 -9.47
C ASP A 38 10.56 1.01 -9.38
N ASP A 39 11.17 0.45 -10.42
CA ASP A 39 11.44 -1.00 -10.52
C ASP A 39 12.48 -1.49 -9.51
N ARG A 40 13.21 -0.60 -8.84
CA ARG A 40 14.30 -0.94 -7.91
C ARG A 40 13.96 -0.64 -6.47
N GLU A 41 13.39 0.53 -6.21
CA GLU A 41 13.08 1.02 -4.85
C GLU A 41 11.64 0.68 -4.44
N GLY A 42 10.81 0.27 -5.41
CA GLY A 42 9.38 0.00 -5.22
C GLY A 42 8.51 1.22 -5.46
N ASP A 43 7.23 0.97 -5.64
CA ASP A 43 6.24 2.01 -5.91
C ASP A 43 5.91 2.78 -4.62
N GLY A 44 5.77 4.09 -4.73
CA GLY A 44 5.45 4.97 -3.61
C GLY A 44 4.43 6.05 -3.96
N PHE A 45 3.86 6.66 -2.95
CA PHE A 45 2.97 7.81 -3.11
C PHE A 45 3.24 8.90 -2.07
N GLN A 46 2.87 10.12 -2.43
CA GLN A 46 2.83 11.27 -1.53
C GLN A 46 1.52 12.02 -1.71
N LEU A 47 0.84 12.26 -0.59
CA LEU A 47 -0.35 13.09 -0.51
C LEU A 47 -0.02 14.32 0.32
N THR A 48 -0.32 15.51 -0.19
CA THR A 48 -0.15 16.75 0.56
C THR A 48 -1.51 17.39 0.81
N PHE A 49 -1.78 17.71 2.06
CA PHE A 49 -3.03 18.31 2.50
C PHE A 49 -2.76 19.72 3.01
N ALA A 50 -3.61 20.67 2.62
CA ALA A 50 -3.64 22.01 3.19
C ALA A 50 -4.48 21.98 4.46
N LEU A 51 -3.92 22.47 5.57
CA LEU A 51 -4.58 22.44 6.87
C LEU A 51 -5.14 23.83 7.22
N GLY A 52 -6.47 23.89 7.36
CA GLY A 52 -7.16 25.01 8.02
C GLY A 52 -7.26 24.77 9.53
N LYS A 53 -7.18 25.82 10.32
CA LYS A 53 -7.54 25.77 11.74
C LYS A 53 -9.04 26.03 11.88
N ASP A 54 -9.70 25.26 12.72
CA ASP A 54 -11.06 25.56 13.13
C ASP A 54 -11.15 26.77 14.09
N SER A 55 -12.36 27.10 14.54
CA SER A 55 -12.59 28.19 15.49
C SER A 55 -11.95 27.96 16.86
N ILE A 56 -11.53 26.73 17.19
CA ILE A 56 -10.88 26.36 18.45
C ILE A 56 -9.34 26.30 18.26
N GLY A 57 -8.86 26.42 17.00
CA GLY A 57 -7.44 26.37 16.66
C GLY A 57 -6.90 24.96 16.46
N GLU A 58 -7.76 23.96 16.36
CA GLU A 58 -7.42 22.59 16.03
C GLU A 58 -7.50 22.34 14.52
N TYR A 59 -6.79 21.31 14.06
CA TYR A 59 -6.82 20.89 12.68
C TYR A 59 -7.79 19.73 12.51
N ASP A 60 -8.92 19.96 11.86
CA ASP A 60 -10.00 18.97 11.68
C ASP A 60 -9.48 17.68 11.07
N LEU A 61 -8.57 17.76 10.11
CA LEU A 61 -8.02 16.60 9.42
C LEU A 61 -7.24 15.66 10.35
N LEU A 62 -6.54 16.19 11.36
CA LEU A 62 -5.80 15.39 12.33
C LEU A 62 -6.72 14.65 13.31
N ARG A 63 -7.95 15.14 13.49
CA ARG A 63 -8.94 14.52 14.38
C ARG A 63 -9.65 13.31 13.75
N VAL A 64 -9.66 13.22 12.42
CA VAL A 64 -10.38 12.16 11.69
C VAL A 64 -9.71 10.79 11.87
N GLY A 65 -8.41 10.74 12.27
CA GLY A 65 -7.67 9.49 12.48
C GLY A 65 -7.47 8.65 11.19
N ALA A 66 -7.87 9.18 10.04
CA ALA A 66 -7.81 8.46 8.77
C ALA A 66 -6.42 8.45 8.12
N LEU A 67 -5.46 9.20 8.68
CA LEU A 67 -4.12 9.40 8.14
C LEU A 67 -3.05 8.81 9.07
N GLU A 68 -3.34 7.67 9.67
CA GLU A 68 -2.40 6.97 10.56
C GLU A 68 -1.50 6.01 9.78
N PRO A 69 -0.27 5.74 10.25
CA PRO A 69 0.58 4.69 9.69
C PRO A 69 -0.15 3.35 9.56
N PHE A 70 0.15 2.62 8.51
CA PHE A 70 -0.48 1.35 8.11
C PHE A 70 -1.93 1.44 7.63
N THR A 71 -2.51 2.64 7.55
CA THR A 71 -3.78 2.83 6.84
C THR A 71 -3.58 2.53 5.36
N ARG A 72 -4.43 1.67 4.78
CA ARG A 72 -4.42 1.37 3.36
C ARG A 72 -4.99 2.52 2.56
N VAL A 73 -4.30 2.87 1.49
CA VAL A 73 -4.65 3.97 0.59
C VAL A 73 -4.74 3.44 -0.83
N PHE A 74 -5.88 3.64 -1.46
CA PHE A 74 -6.09 3.36 -2.87
C PHE A 74 -6.24 4.68 -3.62
N ILE A 75 -5.38 4.89 -4.61
CA ILE A 75 -5.39 6.08 -5.46
C ILE A 75 -5.70 5.64 -6.88
N GLY A 76 -6.75 6.21 -7.44
CA GLY A 76 -7.15 5.95 -8.80
C GLY A 76 -7.57 7.23 -9.52
N VAL A 77 -7.67 7.16 -10.82
CA VAL A 77 -8.20 8.21 -11.67
C VAL A 77 -9.27 7.65 -12.60
N ILE A 78 -10.26 8.48 -12.91
CA ILE A 78 -11.24 8.18 -13.94
C ILE A 78 -10.98 9.14 -15.08
N LEU A 79 -10.56 8.57 -16.21
CA LEU A 79 -10.32 9.28 -17.47
C LEU A 79 -11.55 9.08 -18.38
N GLY A 80 -12.43 10.07 -18.42
CA GLY A 80 -13.70 9.93 -19.12
C GLY A 80 -14.58 8.87 -18.46
N ALA A 81 -14.69 7.66 -19.05
CA ALA A 81 -15.45 6.53 -18.50
C ALA A 81 -14.57 5.38 -18.00
N MET A 82 -13.24 5.47 -18.13
CA MET A 82 -12.30 4.39 -17.78
C MET A 82 -11.65 4.67 -16.42
N PRO A 83 -11.86 3.82 -15.41
CA PRO A 83 -11.13 3.87 -14.16
C PRO A 83 -9.72 3.27 -14.35
N GLU A 84 -8.72 3.94 -13.80
CA GLU A 84 -7.33 3.47 -13.76
C GLU A 84 -6.82 3.53 -12.33
N VAL A 85 -6.20 2.44 -11.87
CA VAL A 85 -5.56 2.35 -10.57
C VAL A 85 -4.14 2.88 -10.69
N LEU A 86 -3.82 3.92 -9.93
CA LEU A 86 -2.47 4.48 -9.88
C LEU A 86 -1.64 3.82 -8.77
N MET A 87 -2.26 3.59 -7.59
CA MET A 87 -1.56 3.04 -6.43
C MET A 87 -2.54 2.30 -5.52
N ASP A 88 -2.08 1.19 -4.97
CA ASP A 88 -2.67 0.50 -3.84
C ASP A 88 -1.57 0.28 -2.79
N GLY A 89 -1.57 1.09 -1.75
CA GLY A 89 -0.46 1.15 -0.81
C GLY A 89 -0.90 1.32 0.63
N VAL A 90 0.08 1.48 1.50
CA VAL A 90 -0.10 1.76 2.93
C VAL A 90 0.67 3.01 3.32
N ILE A 91 0.17 3.74 4.30
CA ILE A 91 0.84 4.92 4.84
C ILE A 91 2.04 4.46 5.68
N ASP A 92 3.23 4.97 5.34
CA ASP A 92 4.46 4.72 6.09
C ASP A 92 4.75 5.85 7.06
N HIS A 93 4.57 7.09 6.60
CA HIS A 93 4.99 8.26 7.36
C HIS A 93 4.00 9.41 7.19
N VAL A 94 3.82 10.16 8.29
CA VAL A 94 2.98 11.36 8.33
C VAL A 94 3.80 12.50 8.91
N GLN A 95 3.94 13.58 8.16
CA GLN A 95 4.71 14.75 8.52
C GLN A 95 3.82 15.99 8.58
N PHE A 96 3.75 16.60 9.75
CA PHE A 96 3.09 17.89 9.95
C PHE A 96 4.09 19.03 9.82
N SER A 97 3.78 20.01 9.00
CA SER A 97 4.56 21.24 8.80
C SER A 97 3.71 22.47 9.17
N PRO A 98 3.85 22.96 10.42
CA PRO A 98 3.11 24.11 10.87
C PRO A 98 3.60 25.41 10.21
N SER A 99 2.69 26.34 9.94
CA SER A 99 3.00 27.69 9.49
C SER A 99 2.39 28.73 10.42
N SER A 100 3.07 29.84 10.58
CA SER A 100 2.53 31.03 11.26
C SER A 100 1.51 31.77 10.41
N GLU A 101 1.51 31.57 9.11
CA GLU A 101 0.54 32.18 8.19
C GLU A 101 -0.73 31.31 8.12
N PRO A 102 -1.91 31.92 8.25
CA PRO A 102 -3.17 31.18 8.17
C PRO A 102 -3.33 30.44 6.85
N GLY A 103 -3.68 29.15 6.90
CA GLY A 103 -3.91 28.32 5.73
C GLY A 103 -2.64 27.80 5.03
N GLN A 104 -1.46 28.08 5.55
CA GLN A 104 -0.17 27.61 4.98
C GLN A 104 0.41 26.39 5.71
N SER A 105 -0.25 25.92 6.76
CA SER A 105 0.14 24.64 7.40
C SER A 105 -0.18 23.48 6.48
N THR A 106 0.72 22.50 6.41
CA THR A 106 0.54 21.33 5.54
C THR A 106 0.74 20.03 6.32
N LEU A 107 0.05 19.00 5.87
CA LEU A 107 0.27 17.62 6.27
C LEU A 107 0.72 16.84 5.04
N THR A 108 1.89 16.24 5.11
CA THR A 108 2.41 15.38 4.05
C THR A 108 2.34 13.93 4.52
N VAL A 109 1.70 13.10 3.74
CA VAL A 109 1.56 11.66 3.97
C VAL A 109 2.29 10.95 2.85
N THR A 110 3.25 10.10 3.21
CA THR A 110 3.97 9.25 2.27
C THR A 110 3.67 7.78 2.56
N GLY A 111 3.73 6.97 1.54
CA GLY A 111 3.51 5.55 1.67
C GLY A 111 4.08 4.75 0.51
N SER A 112 4.12 3.44 0.70
CA SER A 112 4.63 2.45 -0.24
C SER A 112 3.51 1.53 -0.71
N GLU A 113 3.79 0.71 -1.72
CA GLU A 113 2.85 -0.32 -2.16
C GLU A 113 2.50 -1.30 -1.02
N VAL A 114 1.31 -1.88 -1.07
CA VAL A 114 0.80 -2.77 -0.01
C VAL A 114 1.67 -4.01 0.21
N THR A 115 2.45 -4.44 -0.78
CA THR A 115 3.38 -5.57 -0.68
C THR A 115 4.53 -5.32 0.31
N THR A 116 4.83 -4.06 0.65
CA THR A 116 5.78 -3.70 1.71
C THR A 116 5.41 -4.33 3.06
N MET A 117 4.13 -4.62 3.31
CA MET A 117 3.69 -5.33 4.51
C MET A 117 4.25 -6.75 4.63
N LEU A 118 4.68 -7.35 3.51
CA LEU A 118 5.32 -8.66 3.48
C LEU A 118 6.84 -8.60 3.72
N ASP A 119 7.43 -7.40 3.76
CA ASP A 119 8.88 -7.19 3.92
C ASP A 119 9.28 -6.67 5.32
N LEU A 120 8.34 -6.60 6.27
CA LEU A 120 8.58 -6.00 7.59
C LEU A 120 9.34 -6.92 8.55
N GLU A 121 9.16 -8.24 8.46
CA GLU A 121 9.67 -9.18 9.45
C GLU A 121 10.43 -10.34 8.80
N GLU A 122 11.64 -10.61 9.27
CA GLU A 122 12.39 -11.80 8.87
C GLU A 122 11.88 -13.04 9.62
N VAL A 123 11.61 -14.10 8.87
CA VAL A 123 11.09 -15.36 9.40
C VAL A 123 12.11 -16.47 9.19
N ASN A 124 12.29 -17.34 10.21
CA ASN A 124 13.08 -18.56 10.08
C ASN A 124 12.16 -19.77 10.23
N ALA A 125 11.77 -20.37 9.10
CA ALA A 125 10.84 -21.50 9.06
C ALA A 125 11.20 -22.56 8.02
N PRO A 126 11.02 -23.86 8.32
CA PRO A 126 11.11 -24.94 7.33
C PRO A 126 9.73 -25.21 6.71
N TYR A 127 9.69 -25.57 5.44
CA TYR A 127 8.50 -25.95 4.70
C TYR A 127 8.62 -27.40 4.22
N LYS A 128 8.30 -28.35 5.10
CA LYS A 128 8.42 -29.80 4.81
C LYS A 128 7.32 -30.27 3.88
N ASN A 129 7.69 -31.00 2.82
CA ASN A 129 6.76 -31.60 1.87
C ASN A 129 5.74 -30.61 1.25
N GLN A 130 6.16 -29.34 1.07
CA GLN A 130 5.31 -28.30 0.51
C GLN A 130 5.91 -27.81 -0.82
N PRO A 131 5.16 -27.87 -1.92
CA PRO A 131 5.56 -27.28 -3.18
C PRO A 131 5.54 -25.76 -3.09
N ASP A 132 6.34 -25.09 -3.93
CA ASP A 132 6.53 -23.65 -3.88
C ASP A 132 5.23 -22.85 -3.98
N TYR A 133 4.31 -23.26 -4.85
CA TYR A 133 3.01 -22.58 -4.98
C TYR A 133 2.16 -22.64 -3.69
N VAL A 134 2.25 -23.72 -2.91
CA VAL A 134 1.56 -23.84 -1.62
C VAL A 134 2.19 -22.92 -0.59
N ILE A 135 3.53 -22.83 -0.57
CA ILE A 135 4.26 -21.93 0.30
C ILE A 135 3.84 -20.48 0.01
N VAL A 136 3.90 -20.05 -1.25
CA VAL A 136 3.52 -18.70 -1.68
C VAL A 136 2.05 -18.39 -1.35
N THR A 137 1.14 -19.31 -1.65
CA THR A 137 -0.30 -19.17 -1.32
C THR A 137 -0.50 -18.94 0.18
N ARG A 138 0.19 -19.71 1.02
CA ARG A 138 0.12 -19.58 2.47
C ARG A 138 0.71 -18.27 2.96
N LEU A 139 1.83 -17.83 2.40
CA LEU A 139 2.47 -16.57 2.76
C LEU A 139 1.56 -15.39 2.45
N ILE A 140 1.05 -15.28 1.23
CA ILE A 140 0.12 -14.21 0.84
C ILE A 140 -1.14 -14.25 1.71
N GLY A 141 -1.65 -15.45 2.02
CA GLY A 141 -2.83 -15.63 2.86
C GLY A 141 -2.71 -15.06 4.29
N LYS A 142 -1.49 -14.94 4.84
CA LYS A 142 -1.27 -14.29 6.15
C LYS A 142 -1.66 -12.81 6.12
N TYR A 143 -1.60 -12.17 4.96
CA TYR A 143 -1.85 -10.75 4.75
C TYR A 143 -3.23 -10.45 4.14
N ALA A 144 -4.15 -11.41 4.24
CA ALA A 144 -5.53 -11.24 3.77
C ALA A 144 -6.25 -10.06 4.44
N GLN A 145 -5.85 -9.68 5.65
CA GLN A 145 -6.33 -8.49 6.34
C GLN A 145 -6.04 -7.19 5.57
N TYR A 146 -4.99 -7.16 4.76
CA TYR A 146 -4.69 -6.04 3.86
C TYR A 146 -5.34 -6.22 2.48
N GLY A 147 -6.28 -7.17 2.34
CA GLY A 147 -7.00 -7.45 1.10
C GLY A 147 -6.17 -8.16 0.03
N LEU A 148 -5.00 -8.72 0.38
CA LEU A 148 -4.19 -9.51 -0.53
C LEU A 148 -4.83 -10.88 -0.74
N VAL A 149 -5.06 -11.24 -1.99
CA VAL A 149 -5.64 -12.53 -2.40
C VAL A 149 -4.61 -13.30 -3.22
N PRO A 150 -4.22 -14.52 -2.81
CA PRO A 150 -3.26 -15.30 -3.57
C PRO A 150 -3.85 -15.75 -4.93
N ALA A 151 -3.14 -15.40 -6.02
CA ALA A 151 -3.42 -15.86 -7.37
C ALA A 151 -2.16 -16.54 -7.90
N VAL A 152 -1.89 -17.76 -7.43
CA VAL A 152 -0.62 -18.45 -7.64
C VAL A 152 -0.79 -19.58 -8.65
N THR A 153 0.08 -19.62 -9.67
CA THR A 153 0.13 -20.72 -10.63
C THR A 153 0.76 -21.96 -9.97
N PRO A 154 0.13 -23.15 -10.07
CA PRO A 154 0.71 -24.38 -9.54
C PRO A 154 2.09 -24.71 -10.13
N THR A 155 3.05 -25.06 -9.28
CA THR A 155 4.38 -25.55 -9.67
C THR A 155 4.44 -27.06 -9.61
N ALA A 156 5.24 -27.68 -10.50
CA ALA A 156 5.30 -29.15 -10.62
C ALA A 156 6.21 -29.80 -9.56
N ASP A 157 7.19 -29.08 -9.03
CA ASP A 157 8.17 -29.63 -8.07
C ASP A 157 7.56 -29.72 -6.67
N VAL A 158 7.57 -30.93 -6.11
CA VAL A 158 7.17 -31.21 -4.73
C VAL A 158 8.39 -31.71 -3.96
N PRO A 159 9.06 -30.86 -3.17
CA PRO A 159 10.23 -31.27 -2.43
C PRO A 159 9.84 -32.25 -1.32
N LEU A 160 10.38 -33.47 -1.39
CA LEU A 160 10.23 -34.47 -0.32
C LEU A 160 11.23 -34.19 0.79
N GLU A 161 10.80 -34.28 2.05
CA GLU A 161 11.62 -34.02 3.26
C GLU A 161 12.93 -34.82 3.25
N LEU A 162 12.93 -36.01 2.64
CA LEU A 162 14.12 -36.90 2.53
C LEU A 162 15.22 -36.30 1.64
N TRP A 163 14.86 -35.40 0.71
CA TRP A 163 15.79 -34.89 -0.30
C TRP A 163 16.07 -33.39 -0.10
N ARG A 164 15.04 -32.61 0.11
CA ARG A 164 15.15 -31.14 0.27
C ARG A 164 14.03 -30.62 1.16
N ILE A 165 14.38 -29.78 2.12
CA ILE A 165 13.41 -29.01 2.91
C ILE A 165 13.62 -27.55 2.55
N PRO A 166 12.67 -26.89 1.83
CA PRO A 166 12.73 -25.46 1.63
C PRO A 166 12.74 -24.73 2.97
N ARG A 167 13.61 -23.74 3.09
CA ARG A 167 13.74 -22.93 4.30
C ARG A 167 13.62 -21.47 3.97
N GLN A 168 12.92 -20.76 4.83
CA GLN A 168 12.91 -19.32 4.87
C GLN A 168 13.92 -18.82 5.90
N ARG A 169 14.72 -17.82 5.55
CA ARG A 169 15.63 -17.05 6.43
C ARG A 169 15.67 -15.62 5.92
N GLU A 170 14.52 -15.09 5.65
CA GLU A 170 14.29 -13.83 4.97
C GLU A 170 12.84 -13.38 5.23
N THR A 171 12.47 -12.22 4.74
CA THR A 171 11.09 -11.75 4.81
C THR A 171 10.18 -12.55 3.88
N ASP A 172 8.87 -12.49 4.11
CA ASP A 172 7.91 -13.20 3.28
C ASP A 172 7.96 -12.73 1.82
N LEU A 173 8.16 -11.43 1.57
CA LEU A 173 8.30 -10.87 0.22
C LEU A 173 9.54 -11.41 -0.50
N ARG A 174 10.68 -11.43 0.17
CA ARG A 174 11.93 -11.94 -0.41
C ARG A 174 11.83 -13.42 -0.76
N LEU A 175 11.22 -14.21 0.12
CA LEU A 175 10.97 -15.63 -0.16
C LEU A 175 10.06 -15.80 -1.38
N ILE A 176 8.94 -15.05 -1.47
CA ILE A 176 8.04 -15.11 -2.63
C ILE A 176 8.78 -14.77 -3.92
N ARG A 177 9.56 -13.68 -3.93
CA ARG A 177 10.35 -13.27 -5.10
C ARG A 177 11.39 -14.35 -5.50
N ARG A 178 12.08 -14.92 -4.54
CA ARG A 178 13.06 -15.99 -4.79
C ARG A 178 12.39 -17.25 -5.39
N LEU A 179 11.27 -17.69 -4.80
CA LEU A 179 10.53 -18.85 -5.32
C LEU A 179 9.95 -18.57 -6.72
N ALA A 180 9.51 -17.34 -6.99
CA ALA A 180 9.08 -16.94 -8.33
C ALA A 180 10.23 -17.04 -9.34
N GLN A 181 11.39 -16.48 -9.01
CA GLN A 181 12.59 -16.56 -9.87
C GLN A 181 13.05 -18.00 -10.10
N ASP A 182 13.07 -18.85 -9.05
CA ASP A 182 13.46 -20.25 -9.13
C ASP A 182 12.53 -21.06 -10.08
N ASN A 183 11.27 -20.63 -10.21
CA ASN A 183 10.26 -21.20 -11.12
C ASN A 183 10.14 -20.47 -12.47
N GLY A 184 11.02 -19.50 -12.77
CA GLY A 184 11.04 -18.78 -14.04
C GLY A 184 9.96 -17.72 -14.19
N PHE A 185 9.34 -17.26 -13.09
CA PHE A 185 8.45 -16.10 -13.07
C PHE A 185 9.29 -14.84 -12.84
N VAL A 186 8.90 -13.76 -13.49
CA VAL A 186 9.55 -12.43 -13.37
C VAL A 186 8.64 -11.48 -12.65
#